data_e24ea179422fe055a77715afa8e41f7b
#
_entry.id   e24ea179422fe055a77715afa8e41f7b
#
_cell.length_a   1.000
_cell.length_b   1.000
_cell.length_c   1.000
_cell.angle_alpha   90.00
_cell.angle_beta   90.00
_cell.angle_gamma   90.00
#
_symmetry.space_group_name_H-M   'P 1'
#
loop_
_entity.id
_entity.type
_entity.pdbx_description
1 polymer ?
#
loop_
_entity_poly.entity_id
_entity_poly.type
_entity_poly.pdbx_seq_one_letter_code
_entity_poly.pdbx_strand_id
1 'polypeptide(L)'
;MEARIITDRQQWNDFIASSPCCNITQSYEWGELPLLGVQEVLRVGVLDDSGKLCAGMMVLVSRAPVIRQVYLYSPRGPVITDPQSPAMTVLLNFVRAEARKRGAFMLKVEPSVATENREWQTAMQRFGFRTNPHHMHIRHEWVLDISPAEKGILSGMKEKWRYNIRLAGRKGITVRRGETEADLEKFYSIYEVTSERDSFFINSKEFYRQYLDLYKEGDRVALFLAEYEGKPIAGTIISVLGEWSWYMYGASSNEQRNLMPNHLLQWTSMQWAKSKGAKYYNFRGIPDVLEEGQELWGVYQFKRGFGGYPIRFFPTQDLIYNPIVYQAYRALLDFKHWRDERQFKKAAVESAREREPQKPEEKTPVQA
;
A
#
# COMPACT_ATOMS: atom_id res chain seq x y z
N MET A 1 23.28 16.77 17.44
CA MET A 1 22.55 15.91 16.46
C MET A 1 23.41 15.65 15.26
N GLU A 2 23.48 14.40 14.79
CA GLU A 2 24.29 13.97 13.66
C GLU A 2 23.47 13.06 12.72
N ALA A 3 23.57 13.26 11.40
CA ALA A 3 22.95 12.37 10.42
C ALA A 3 23.99 11.40 9.84
N ARG A 4 23.58 10.12 9.68
CA ARG A 4 24.41 9.09 9.06
C ARG A 4 23.58 8.01 8.37
N ILE A 5 24.24 7.16 7.60
CA ILE A 5 23.62 5.94 7.08
C ILE A 5 23.55 4.91 8.22
N ILE A 6 22.38 4.33 8.44
CA ILE A 6 22.13 3.28 9.42
C ILE A 6 22.19 1.92 8.73
N THR A 7 23.08 1.08 9.20
CA THR A 7 23.27 -0.30 8.71
C THR A 7 22.78 -1.36 9.68
N ASP A 8 22.55 -0.96 10.92
CA ASP A 8 22.00 -1.87 11.95
C ASP A 8 20.48 -2.01 11.71
N ARG A 9 20.08 -3.23 11.35
CA ARG A 9 18.70 -3.61 11.03
C ARG A 9 17.79 -3.49 12.25
N GLN A 10 18.26 -3.93 13.42
CA GLN A 10 17.44 -3.90 14.63
C GLN A 10 17.22 -2.46 15.10
N GLN A 11 18.29 -1.66 15.17
CA GLN A 11 18.22 -0.25 15.53
C GLN A 11 17.24 0.51 14.62
N TRP A 12 17.32 0.26 13.30
CA TRP A 12 16.42 0.89 12.33
C TRP A 12 14.96 0.49 12.53
N ASN A 13 14.69 -0.80 12.62
CA ASN A 13 13.33 -1.32 12.74
C ASN A 13 12.68 -0.92 14.07
N ASP A 14 13.43 -0.88 15.18
CA ASP A 14 12.93 -0.44 16.48
C ASP A 14 12.52 1.05 16.45
N PHE A 15 13.34 1.87 15.79
CA PHE A 15 13.02 3.27 15.57
C PHE A 15 11.74 3.43 14.74
N ILE A 16 11.64 2.74 13.60
CA ILE A 16 10.44 2.82 12.74
C ILE A 16 9.21 2.32 13.49
N ALA A 17 9.30 1.17 14.18
CA ALA A 17 8.20 0.54 14.89
C ALA A 17 7.65 1.40 16.04
N SER A 18 8.52 2.17 16.72
CA SER A 18 8.14 3.05 17.84
C SER A 18 7.61 4.41 17.39
N SER A 19 7.69 4.75 16.11
CA SER A 19 7.28 6.05 15.59
C SER A 19 5.77 6.12 15.34
N PRO A 20 5.11 7.27 15.63
CA PRO A 20 3.73 7.51 15.22
C PRO A 20 3.53 7.52 13.70
N CYS A 21 4.60 7.77 12.93
CA CYS A 21 4.61 7.70 11.46
C CYS A 21 5.03 6.30 10.94
N CYS A 22 4.92 5.26 11.77
CA CYS A 22 5.31 3.90 11.43
C CYS A 22 4.63 3.43 10.13
N ASN A 23 5.43 2.88 9.22
CA ASN A 23 4.91 2.22 8.02
C ASN A 23 5.85 1.09 7.60
N ILE A 24 5.29 -0.04 7.17
CA ILE A 24 6.06 -1.21 6.74
C ILE A 24 7.02 -0.90 5.58
N THR A 25 6.67 0.07 4.72
CA THR A 25 7.52 0.49 3.60
C THR A 25 8.75 1.27 4.02
N GLN A 26 8.90 1.58 5.31
CA GLN A 26 10.10 2.18 5.90
C GLN A 26 10.92 1.15 6.70
N SER A 27 10.47 -0.12 6.81
CA SER A 27 11.25 -1.16 7.48
C SER A 27 12.56 -1.46 6.74
N TYR A 28 13.53 -2.03 7.44
CA TYR A 28 14.82 -2.39 6.84
C TYR A 28 14.63 -3.37 5.69
N GLU A 29 13.81 -4.38 5.88
CA GLU A 29 13.51 -5.45 4.95
C GLU A 29 12.85 -4.97 3.66
N TRP A 30 12.02 -3.91 3.73
CA TRP A 30 11.39 -3.34 2.54
C TRP A 30 12.42 -2.85 1.54
N GLY A 31 13.52 -2.28 2.02
CA GLY A 31 14.62 -1.82 1.16
C GLY A 31 15.47 -2.94 0.57
N GLU A 32 15.36 -4.16 1.07
CA GLU A 32 16.05 -5.34 0.52
C GLU A 32 15.22 -6.06 -0.58
N LEU A 33 13.97 -5.63 -0.79
CA LEU A 33 13.13 -6.19 -1.85
C LEU A 33 13.63 -5.77 -3.25
N PRO A 34 13.41 -6.60 -4.29
CA PRO A 34 13.74 -6.28 -5.67
C PRO A 34 12.76 -5.26 -6.26
N LEU A 35 12.80 -4.04 -5.76
CA LEU A 35 11.90 -2.97 -6.17
C LEU A 35 12.25 -2.48 -7.57
N LEU A 36 11.24 -2.41 -8.45
CA LEU A 36 11.42 -2.03 -9.84
C LEU A 36 12.02 -0.63 -9.98
N GLY A 37 13.14 -0.54 -10.72
CA GLY A 37 13.82 0.73 -11.01
C GLY A 37 14.67 1.28 -9.87
N VAL A 38 14.73 0.62 -8.73
CA VAL A 38 15.61 1.00 -7.61
C VAL A 38 17.02 0.50 -7.85
N GLN A 39 18.00 1.38 -7.72
CA GLN A 39 19.42 1.09 -7.93
C GLN A 39 20.20 0.96 -6.62
N GLU A 40 19.79 1.71 -5.60
CA GLU A 40 20.44 1.78 -4.30
C GLU A 40 19.41 2.17 -3.24
N VAL A 41 19.61 1.72 -2.01
CA VAL A 41 18.79 2.07 -0.85
C VAL A 41 19.66 2.71 0.22
N LEU A 42 19.24 3.90 0.68
CA LEU A 42 19.90 4.61 1.78
C LEU A 42 18.93 4.66 2.98
N ARG A 43 19.41 4.27 4.15
CA ARG A 43 18.67 4.40 5.41
C ARG A 43 19.32 5.53 6.20
N VAL A 44 18.83 6.75 5.99
CA VAL A 44 19.37 7.95 6.63
C VAL A 44 18.73 8.13 7.99
N GLY A 45 19.51 8.09 9.05
CA GLY A 45 19.07 8.32 10.42
C GLY A 45 19.73 9.55 11.03
N VAL A 46 19.00 10.28 11.87
CA VAL A 46 19.51 11.36 12.71
C VAL A 46 19.55 10.90 14.14
N LEU A 47 20.72 10.99 14.75
CA LEU A 47 20.93 10.69 16.17
C LEU A 47 20.89 11.98 16.98
N ASP A 48 20.25 11.93 18.11
CA ASP A 48 20.33 13.00 19.13
C ASP A 48 21.66 12.95 19.89
N ASP A 49 21.85 13.84 20.83
CA ASP A 49 23.09 13.96 21.60
C ASP A 49 23.30 12.76 22.55
N SER A 50 22.29 11.93 22.78
CA SER A 50 22.39 10.66 23.51
C SER A 50 22.74 9.46 22.61
N GLY A 51 22.84 9.66 21.29
CA GLY A 51 23.07 8.60 20.29
C GLY A 51 21.83 7.81 19.90
N LYS A 52 20.62 8.26 20.29
CA LYS A 52 19.36 7.64 19.92
C LYS A 52 18.81 8.21 18.61
N LEU A 53 18.25 7.34 17.76
CA LEU A 53 17.54 7.79 16.54
C LEU A 53 16.30 8.62 16.89
N CYS A 54 16.22 9.83 16.36
CA CYS A 54 15.11 10.76 16.53
C CYS A 54 14.42 11.16 15.21
N ALA A 55 15.08 10.93 14.07
CA ALA A 55 14.48 11.06 12.74
C ALA A 55 15.11 10.06 11.79
N GLY A 56 14.37 9.66 10.75
CA GLY A 56 14.90 8.74 9.74
C GLY A 56 14.13 8.79 8.44
N MET A 57 14.79 8.33 7.39
CA MET A 57 14.21 8.24 6.05
C MET A 57 14.89 7.13 5.27
N MET A 58 14.14 6.10 4.89
CA MET A 58 14.60 5.20 3.85
C MET A 58 14.41 5.88 2.50
N VAL A 59 15.47 5.97 1.72
CA VAL A 59 15.52 6.63 0.43
C VAL A 59 15.89 5.61 -0.64
N LEU A 60 15.01 5.45 -1.60
CA LEU A 60 15.20 4.65 -2.81
C LEU A 60 15.83 5.55 -3.87
N VAL A 61 17.02 5.20 -4.32
CA VAL A 61 17.69 5.88 -5.45
C VAL A 61 17.22 5.23 -6.74
N SER A 62 16.50 5.96 -7.56
CA SER A 62 15.84 5.44 -8.76
C SER A 62 16.13 6.29 -9.99
N ARG A 63 15.94 5.72 -11.18
CA ARG A 63 15.97 6.48 -12.44
C ARG A 63 14.56 6.67 -12.97
N ALA A 64 14.25 7.91 -13.33
CA ALA A 64 12.99 8.24 -13.98
C ALA A 64 12.91 7.56 -15.36
N PRO A 65 11.83 6.79 -15.66
CA PRO A 65 11.78 5.88 -16.81
C PRO A 65 12.08 6.57 -18.17
N VAL A 66 11.55 7.79 -18.37
CA VAL A 66 11.64 8.50 -19.66
C VAL A 66 12.92 9.27 -19.80
N ILE A 67 13.26 10.11 -18.80
CA ILE A 67 14.43 11.00 -18.87
C ILE A 67 15.71 10.34 -18.37
N ARG A 68 15.63 9.14 -17.81
CA ARG A 68 16.74 8.34 -17.23
C ARG A 68 17.59 9.10 -16.19
N GLN A 69 17.10 10.23 -15.67
CA GLN A 69 17.75 11.00 -14.61
C GLN A 69 17.47 10.38 -13.24
N VAL A 70 18.43 10.53 -12.33
CA VAL A 70 18.30 10.02 -10.96
C VAL A 70 17.34 10.89 -10.17
N TYR A 71 16.44 10.27 -9.42
CA TYR A 71 15.64 10.90 -8.38
C TYR A 71 15.66 10.05 -7.11
N LEU A 72 15.40 10.70 -6.00
CA LEU A 72 15.27 10.06 -4.70
C LEU A 72 13.80 9.90 -4.35
N TYR A 73 13.42 8.75 -3.79
CA TYR A 73 12.06 8.49 -3.36
C TYR A 73 12.03 7.87 -1.96
N SER A 74 11.18 8.40 -1.09
CA SER A 74 10.94 7.84 0.23
C SER A 74 9.47 7.46 0.40
N PRO A 75 9.13 6.15 0.23
CA PRO A 75 7.76 5.66 0.40
C PRO A 75 7.34 5.81 1.87
N ARG A 76 6.26 6.54 2.10
CA ARG A 76 5.72 6.79 3.46
C ARG A 76 6.70 7.45 4.45
N GLY A 77 7.83 7.99 3.97
CA GLY A 77 8.77 8.78 4.76
C GLY A 77 8.64 10.30 4.52
N PRO A 78 9.37 11.11 5.30
CA PRO A 78 10.26 10.73 6.39
C PRO A 78 9.53 10.28 7.67
N VAL A 79 10.25 9.60 8.55
CA VAL A 79 9.78 9.14 9.86
C VAL A 79 10.36 10.05 10.93
N ILE A 80 9.52 10.85 11.55
CA ILE A 80 9.90 11.82 12.58
C ILE A 80 8.65 12.20 13.40
N THR A 81 8.80 12.34 14.70
CA THR A 81 7.68 12.69 15.58
C THR A 81 7.30 14.16 15.45
N ASP A 82 8.29 15.06 15.46
CA ASP A 82 8.10 16.49 15.27
C ASP A 82 8.80 16.97 13.99
N PRO A 83 8.02 17.23 12.90
CA PRO A 83 8.57 17.65 11.63
C PRO A 83 9.14 19.08 11.65
N GLN A 84 8.88 19.85 12.70
CA GLN A 84 9.41 21.20 12.87
C GLN A 84 10.72 21.23 13.66
N SER A 85 11.12 20.11 14.28
CA SER A 85 12.36 19.99 15.06
C SER A 85 13.63 20.20 14.21
N PRO A 86 14.76 20.55 14.84
CA PRO A 86 16.05 20.66 14.15
C PRO A 86 16.46 19.36 13.44
N ALA A 87 16.01 18.20 13.91
CA ALA A 87 16.32 16.90 13.32
C ALA A 87 15.85 16.80 11.84
N MET A 88 14.72 17.41 11.49
CA MET A 88 14.25 17.47 10.10
C MET A 88 15.23 18.25 9.21
N THR A 89 15.78 19.35 9.70
CA THR A 89 16.81 20.13 8.96
C THR A 89 18.07 19.30 8.74
N VAL A 90 18.55 18.62 9.78
CA VAL A 90 19.75 17.78 9.73
C VAL A 90 19.53 16.62 8.73
N LEU A 91 18.38 15.96 8.81
CA LEU A 91 17.98 14.88 7.90
C LEU A 91 17.98 15.34 6.43
N LEU A 92 17.26 16.42 6.13
CA LEU A 92 17.13 16.93 4.76
C LEU A 92 18.46 17.46 4.19
N ASN A 93 19.31 18.05 5.01
CA ASN A 93 20.64 18.50 4.58
C ASN A 93 21.53 17.31 4.19
N PHE A 94 21.50 16.23 4.98
CA PHE A 94 22.22 14.99 4.66
C PHE A 94 21.70 14.38 3.35
N VAL A 95 20.39 14.22 3.22
CA VAL A 95 19.76 13.67 2.00
C VAL A 95 20.07 14.55 0.78
N ARG A 96 20.11 15.88 0.93
CA ARG A 96 20.52 16.80 -0.15
C ARG A 96 21.98 16.60 -0.56
N ALA A 97 22.88 16.35 0.38
CA ALA A 97 24.28 16.03 0.07
C ALA A 97 24.39 14.70 -0.70
N GLU A 98 23.66 13.67 -0.28
CA GLU A 98 23.58 12.39 -0.99
C GLU A 98 22.94 12.52 -2.39
N ALA A 99 21.94 13.38 -2.54
CA ALA A 99 21.34 13.72 -3.82
C ALA A 99 22.34 14.35 -4.79
N ARG A 100 23.15 15.29 -4.31
CA ARG A 100 24.21 15.93 -5.12
C ARG A 100 25.26 14.94 -5.61
N LYS A 101 25.72 14.03 -4.75
CA LYS A 101 26.69 12.97 -5.11
C LYS A 101 26.20 12.08 -6.27
N ARG A 102 24.86 11.87 -6.36
CA ARG A 102 24.22 11.01 -7.36
C ARG A 102 23.64 11.75 -8.55
N GLY A 103 23.72 13.08 -8.56
CA GLY A 103 23.10 13.92 -9.59
C GLY A 103 21.58 13.83 -9.59
N ALA A 104 20.96 13.60 -8.43
CA ALA A 104 19.51 13.51 -8.33
C ALA A 104 18.85 14.88 -8.50
N PHE A 105 17.80 14.95 -9.33
CA PHE A 105 17.11 16.20 -9.63
C PHE A 105 16.00 16.56 -8.64
N MET A 106 15.52 15.60 -7.86
CA MET A 106 14.50 15.81 -6.81
C MET A 106 14.55 14.73 -5.73
N LEU A 107 13.96 15.05 -4.57
CA LEU A 107 13.50 14.10 -3.57
C LEU A 107 11.98 14.10 -3.56
N LYS A 108 11.37 12.93 -3.73
CA LYS A 108 9.93 12.69 -3.59
C LYS A 108 9.66 12.00 -2.24
N VAL A 109 8.68 12.49 -1.49
CA VAL A 109 8.27 11.90 -0.19
C VAL A 109 6.75 11.77 -0.10
N GLU A 110 6.27 10.82 0.69
CA GLU A 110 4.86 10.59 0.97
C GLU A 110 4.67 10.30 2.46
N PRO A 111 4.69 11.34 3.33
CA PRO A 111 4.63 11.14 4.77
C PRO A 111 3.44 10.29 5.23
N SER A 112 3.67 9.35 6.16
CA SER A 112 2.64 8.47 6.74
C SER A 112 1.84 9.17 7.84
N VAL A 113 1.28 10.34 7.52
CA VAL A 113 0.48 11.18 8.42
C VAL A 113 -0.80 11.63 7.72
N ALA A 114 -1.81 11.98 8.51
CA ALA A 114 -3.07 12.47 7.96
C ALA A 114 -2.89 13.83 7.26
N THR A 115 -3.63 14.06 6.18
CA THR A 115 -3.58 15.31 5.38
C THR A 115 -3.86 16.55 6.22
N GLU A 116 -4.70 16.44 7.25
CA GLU A 116 -5.12 17.53 8.14
C GLU A 116 -4.04 17.96 9.13
N ASN A 117 -2.93 17.24 9.23
CA ASN A 117 -1.84 17.56 10.16
C ASN A 117 -1.15 18.88 9.77
N ARG A 118 -1.46 19.93 10.54
CA ARG A 118 -0.98 21.30 10.28
C ARG A 118 0.54 21.46 10.48
N GLU A 119 1.12 20.71 11.40
CA GLU A 119 2.57 20.77 11.66
C GLU A 119 3.33 20.27 10.45
N TRP A 120 2.87 19.18 9.84
CA TRP A 120 3.44 18.66 8.60
C TRP A 120 3.21 19.59 7.41
N GLN A 121 2.02 20.21 7.30
CA GLN A 121 1.77 21.19 6.24
C GLN A 121 2.77 22.37 6.34
N THR A 122 2.94 22.91 7.56
CA THR A 122 3.88 24.01 7.83
C THR A 122 5.33 23.59 7.54
N ALA A 123 5.74 22.40 7.99
CA ALA A 123 7.08 21.89 7.77
C ALA A 123 7.38 21.72 6.26
N MET A 124 6.46 21.12 5.50
CA MET A 124 6.65 20.91 4.06
C MET A 124 6.81 22.25 3.33
N GLN A 125 5.98 23.25 3.66
CA GLN A 125 6.11 24.61 3.10
C GLN A 125 7.44 25.28 3.47
N ARG A 126 7.82 25.22 4.76
CA ARG A 126 9.09 25.79 5.26
C ARG A 126 10.30 25.21 4.54
N PHE A 127 10.33 23.94 4.25
CA PHE A 127 11.44 23.27 3.58
C PHE A 127 11.38 23.36 2.05
N GLY A 128 10.35 24.01 1.48
CA GLY A 128 10.21 24.26 0.05
C GLY A 128 9.72 23.07 -0.75
N PHE A 129 9.06 22.12 -0.11
CA PHE A 129 8.37 21.02 -0.81
C PHE A 129 7.18 21.54 -1.60
N ARG A 130 6.90 20.90 -2.72
CA ARG A 130 5.75 21.18 -3.58
C ARG A 130 4.88 19.95 -3.73
N THR A 131 3.58 20.12 -3.57
CA THR A 131 2.62 19.04 -3.76
C THR A 131 2.65 18.52 -5.21
N ASN A 132 2.79 17.21 -5.36
CA ASN A 132 2.70 16.54 -6.64
C ASN A 132 1.29 15.90 -6.79
N PRO A 133 0.53 16.19 -7.86
CA PRO A 133 -0.78 15.57 -8.09
C PRO A 133 -0.69 14.09 -8.43
N HIS A 134 0.46 13.62 -8.93
CA HIS A 134 0.67 12.21 -9.25
C HIS A 134 1.22 11.46 -8.03
N HIS A 135 0.36 10.71 -7.37
CA HIS A 135 0.71 9.96 -6.16
C HIS A 135 1.28 8.59 -6.52
N MET A 136 2.28 8.14 -5.75
CA MET A 136 2.86 6.80 -5.91
C MET A 136 2.03 5.73 -5.17
N HIS A 137 1.38 6.13 -4.09
CA HIS A 137 0.50 5.26 -3.29
C HIS A 137 -0.91 5.84 -3.21
N ILE A 138 -1.90 4.96 -3.12
CA ILE A 138 -3.27 5.36 -2.76
C ILE A 138 -3.21 6.05 -1.40
N ARG A 139 -3.80 7.24 -1.33
CA ARG A 139 -3.76 8.08 -0.13
C ARG A 139 -4.93 7.85 0.79
N HIS A 140 -6.08 7.46 0.25
CA HIS A 140 -7.30 7.21 1.00
C HIS A 140 -7.34 5.75 1.38
N GLU A 141 -7.18 5.45 2.67
CA GLU A 141 -7.08 4.10 3.21
C GLU A 141 -8.11 3.89 4.31
N TRP A 142 -8.53 2.64 4.51
CA TRP A 142 -9.49 2.24 5.54
C TRP A 142 -8.77 1.60 6.71
N VAL A 143 -9.00 2.10 7.92
CA VAL A 143 -8.31 1.64 9.14
C VAL A 143 -9.32 1.20 10.18
N LEU A 144 -9.02 0.10 10.86
CA LEU A 144 -9.79 -0.43 11.97
C LEU A 144 -8.91 -0.47 13.23
N ASP A 145 -9.42 0.04 14.33
CA ASP A 145 -8.84 -0.18 15.67
C ASP A 145 -9.14 -1.62 16.10
N ILE A 146 -8.07 -2.43 16.26
CA ILE A 146 -8.13 -3.81 16.74
C ILE A 146 -7.59 -3.94 18.16
N SER A 147 -7.34 -2.83 18.88
CA SER A 147 -6.90 -2.86 20.28
C SER A 147 -7.93 -3.43 21.27
N PRO A 148 -9.27 -3.26 21.08
CA PRO A 148 -10.27 -3.84 21.95
C PRO A 148 -10.24 -5.36 21.96
N ALA A 149 -10.83 -5.99 22.99
CA ALA A 149 -11.05 -7.44 23.00
C ALA A 149 -11.87 -7.88 21.76
N GLU A 150 -11.68 -9.12 21.30
CA GLU A 150 -12.32 -9.66 20.09
C GLU A 150 -13.84 -9.43 20.05
N LYS A 151 -14.52 -9.59 21.20
CA LYS A 151 -15.96 -9.28 21.31
C LYS A 151 -16.28 -7.82 20.96
N GLY A 152 -15.40 -6.89 21.36
CA GLY A 152 -15.51 -5.46 21.03
C GLY A 152 -15.33 -5.21 19.54
N ILE A 153 -14.29 -5.79 18.94
CA ILE A 153 -14.03 -5.69 17.49
C ILE A 153 -15.21 -6.24 16.70
N LEU A 154 -15.70 -7.44 17.05
CA LEU A 154 -16.86 -8.05 16.39
C LEU A 154 -18.13 -7.20 16.56
N SER A 155 -18.38 -6.60 17.73
CA SER A 155 -19.56 -5.76 17.95
C SER A 155 -19.57 -4.50 17.07
N GLY A 156 -18.39 -3.96 16.71
CA GLY A 156 -18.23 -2.83 15.80
C GLY A 156 -18.46 -3.17 14.32
N MET A 157 -18.48 -4.45 13.94
CA MET A 157 -18.76 -4.89 12.57
C MET A 157 -20.25 -4.80 12.25
N LYS A 158 -20.59 -4.64 10.96
CA LYS A 158 -21.98 -4.83 10.49
C LYS A 158 -22.46 -6.23 10.83
N GLU A 159 -23.75 -6.37 11.15
CA GLU A 159 -24.36 -7.65 11.52
C GLU A 159 -24.12 -8.74 10.45
N LYS A 160 -24.29 -8.41 9.18
CA LYS A 160 -24.04 -9.31 8.06
C LYS A 160 -22.59 -9.81 8.01
N TRP A 161 -21.60 -9.00 8.41
CA TRP A 161 -20.19 -9.44 8.47
C TRP A 161 -19.94 -10.44 9.58
N ARG A 162 -20.47 -10.18 10.78
CA ARG A 162 -20.43 -11.15 11.88
C ARG A 162 -21.11 -12.47 11.51
N TYR A 163 -22.24 -12.37 10.83
CA TYR A 163 -22.95 -13.54 10.31
C TYR A 163 -22.09 -14.30 9.29
N ASN A 164 -21.50 -13.61 8.32
CA ASN A 164 -20.70 -14.21 7.26
C ASN A 164 -19.43 -14.89 7.79
N ILE A 165 -18.75 -14.31 8.79
CA ILE A 165 -17.61 -14.95 9.48
C ILE A 165 -18.03 -16.30 10.05
N ARG A 166 -19.16 -16.34 10.80
CA ARG A 166 -19.68 -17.58 11.38
C ARG A 166 -20.19 -18.55 10.32
N LEU A 167 -20.81 -18.03 9.26
CA LEU A 167 -21.31 -18.83 8.15
C LEU A 167 -20.17 -19.57 7.45
N ALA A 168 -19.08 -18.88 7.14
CA ALA A 168 -17.91 -19.48 6.48
C ALA A 168 -17.40 -20.70 7.25
N GLY A 169 -17.18 -20.57 8.57
CA GLY A 169 -16.75 -21.67 9.40
C GLY A 169 -17.78 -22.84 9.44
N ARG A 170 -19.08 -22.54 9.57
CA ARG A 170 -20.14 -23.59 9.55
C ARG A 170 -20.27 -24.30 8.21
N LYS A 171 -19.88 -23.63 7.11
CA LYS A 171 -19.87 -24.17 5.75
C LYS A 171 -18.58 -24.93 5.41
N GLY A 172 -17.69 -25.14 6.38
CA GLY A 172 -16.48 -25.93 6.22
C GLY A 172 -15.27 -25.15 5.70
N ILE A 173 -15.34 -23.79 5.67
CA ILE A 173 -14.15 -23.00 5.38
C ILE A 173 -13.21 -23.05 6.58
N THR A 174 -11.96 -23.44 6.34
CA THR A 174 -10.86 -23.36 7.29
C THR A 174 -9.84 -22.32 6.84
N VAL A 175 -9.21 -21.64 7.79
CA VAL A 175 -8.12 -20.70 7.50
C VAL A 175 -6.87 -21.19 8.19
N ARG A 176 -5.80 -21.34 7.42
CA ARG A 176 -4.50 -21.74 7.94
C ARG A 176 -3.39 -20.78 7.47
N ARG A 177 -2.28 -20.79 8.17
CA ARG A 177 -1.05 -20.14 7.71
C ARG A 177 -0.44 -20.93 6.57
N GLY A 178 0.03 -20.25 5.53
CA GLY A 178 0.85 -20.81 4.46
C GLY A 178 2.32 -20.66 4.82
N GLU A 179 3.05 -21.76 4.82
CA GLU A 179 4.45 -21.80 5.28
C GLU A 179 5.40 -22.39 4.25
N THR A 180 4.85 -22.98 3.18
CA THR A 180 5.61 -23.70 2.17
C THR A 180 5.60 -22.97 0.82
N GLU A 181 6.57 -23.29 -0.04
CA GLU A 181 6.57 -22.84 -1.43
C GLU A 181 5.30 -23.26 -2.18
N ALA A 182 4.77 -24.46 -1.90
CA ALA A 182 3.51 -24.92 -2.47
C ALA A 182 2.31 -24.05 -2.02
N ASP A 183 2.34 -23.48 -0.82
CA ASP A 183 1.31 -22.57 -0.36
C ASP A 183 1.39 -21.22 -1.07
N LEU A 184 2.59 -20.72 -1.30
CA LEU A 184 2.82 -19.52 -2.10
C LEU A 184 2.35 -19.72 -3.55
N GLU A 185 2.65 -20.88 -4.16
CA GLU A 185 2.17 -21.22 -5.50
C GLU A 185 0.65 -21.18 -5.59
N LYS A 186 -0.04 -21.80 -4.64
CA LYS A 186 -1.51 -21.80 -4.57
C LYS A 186 -2.07 -20.39 -4.40
N PHE A 187 -1.47 -19.58 -3.51
CA PHE A 187 -1.84 -18.17 -3.35
C PHE A 187 -1.66 -17.41 -4.66
N TYR A 188 -0.50 -17.56 -5.30
CA TYR A 188 -0.15 -16.81 -6.51
C TYR A 188 -1.10 -17.14 -7.66
N SER A 189 -1.43 -18.41 -7.86
CA SER A 189 -2.40 -18.84 -8.89
C SER A 189 -3.79 -18.20 -8.68
N ILE A 190 -4.27 -18.13 -7.43
CA ILE A 190 -5.54 -17.43 -7.12
C ILE A 190 -5.39 -15.92 -7.33
N TYR A 191 -4.19 -15.38 -7.09
CA TYR A 191 -3.93 -13.96 -7.21
C TYR A 191 -3.87 -13.52 -8.68
N GLU A 192 -3.35 -14.36 -9.58
CA GLU A 192 -3.42 -14.14 -11.02
C GLU A 192 -4.86 -14.07 -11.50
N VAL A 193 -5.72 -15.02 -11.11
CA VAL A 193 -7.17 -14.99 -11.42
C VAL A 193 -7.84 -13.71 -10.87
N THR A 194 -7.43 -13.26 -9.69
CA THR A 194 -7.96 -12.02 -9.08
C THR A 194 -7.51 -10.80 -9.86
N SER A 195 -6.24 -10.73 -10.25
CA SER A 195 -5.63 -9.66 -11.04
C SER A 195 -6.30 -9.49 -12.41
N GLU A 196 -6.52 -10.60 -13.12
CA GLU A 196 -7.21 -10.61 -14.41
C GLU A 196 -8.65 -10.13 -14.29
N ARG A 197 -9.40 -10.65 -13.32
CA ARG A 197 -10.79 -10.27 -13.08
C ARG A 197 -10.96 -8.79 -12.72
N ASP A 198 -10.09 -8.27 -11.86
CA ASP A 198 -10.22 -6.93 -11.27
C ASP A 198 -9.28 -5.92 -11.96
N SER A 199 -8.57 -6.36 -13.04
CA SER A 199 -7.73 -5.54 -13.93
C SER A 199 -6.66 -4.71 -13.23
N PHE A 200 -5.92 -5.30 -12.28
CA PHE A 200 -4.80 -4.66 -11.62
C PHE A 200 -3.49 -5.43 -11.79
N PHE A 201 -2.36 -4.72 -11.67
CA PHE A 201 -1.03 -5.28 -11.82
C PHE A 201 -0.57 -5.99 -10.54
N ILE A 202 0.06 -7.16 -10.70
CA ILE A 202 0.72 -7.91 -9.62
C ILE A 202 2.22 -8.05 -9.88
N ASN A 203 3.01 -8.16 -8.82
CA ASN A 203 4.43 -8.46 -8.93
C ASN A 203 4.63 -9.95 -9.33
N SER A 204 5.88 -10.31 -9.66
CA SER A 204 6.24 -11.71 -9.89
C SER A 204 6.11 -12.55 -8.61
N LYS A 205 5.90 -13.86 -8.74
CA LYS A 205 5.89 -14.80 -7.62
C LYS A 205 7.16 -14.70 -6.78
N GLU A 206 8.31 -14.49 -7.43
CA GLU A 206 9.60 -14.31 -6.78
C GLU A 206 9.63 -13.12 -5.80
N PHE A 207 8.96 -12.02 -6.17
CA PHE A 207 8.82 -10.88 -5.24
C PHE A 207 8.10 -11.28 -3.95
N TYR A 208 7.00 -12.03 -4.03
CA TYR A 208 6.26 -12.48 -2.83
C TYR A 208 7.02 -13.50 -2.02
N ARG A 209 7.81 -14.37 -2.67
CA ARG A 209 8.72 -15.29 -1.97
C ARG A 209 9.72 -14.51 -1.14
N GLN A 210 10.44 -13.58 -1.76
CA GLN A 210 11.43 -12.76 -1.06
C GLN A 210 10.78 -11.90 0.02
N TYR A 211 9.55 -11.40 -0.22
CA TYR A 211 8.80 -10.66 0.78
C TYR A 211 8.51 -11.51 2.02
N LEU A 212 8.08 -12.76 1.87
CA LEU A 212 7.84 -13.67 2.98
C LEU A 212 9.15 -14.06 3.69
N ASP A 213 10.19 -14.35 2.94
CA ASP A 213 11.48 -14.81 3.47
C ASP A 213 12.22 -13.71 4.27
N LEU A 214 12.26 -12.47 3.78
CA LEU A 214 12.93 -11.35 4.44
C LEU A 214 12.34 -11.03 5.83
N TYR A 215 11.04 -11.25 6.01
CA TYR A 215 10.37 -10.97 7.28
C TYR A 215 10.16 -12.19 8.16
N LYS A 216 10.64 -13.38 7.73
CA LYS A 216 10.42 -14.65 8.41
C LYS A 216 11.02 -14.66 9.83
N GLU A 217 12.25 -14.18 9.99
CA GLU A 217 12.95 -14.16 11.28
C GLU A 217 12.17 -13.37 12.35
N GLY A 218 11.60 -12.22 11.99
CA GLY A 218 10.82 -11.39 12.90
C GLY A 218 9.35 -11.79 13.00
N ASP A 219 8.90 -12.77 12.21
CA ASP A 219 7.50 -13.20 12.07
C ASP A 219 6.53 -12.01 11.90
N ARG A 220 6.96 -11.06 11.04
CA ARG A 220 6.25 -9.79 10.79
C ARG A 220 5.36 -9.82 9.55
N VAL A 221 5.46 -10.87 8.75
CA VAL A 221 4.64 -11.10 7.56
C VAL A 221 4.11 -12.52 7.58
N ALA A 222 2.84 -12.70 7.25
CA ALA A 222 2.21 -14.00 7.16
C ALA A 222 1.33 -14.11 5.92
N LEU A 223 1.41 -15.25 5.26
CA LEU A 223 0.45 -15.71 4.27
C LEU A 223 -0.64 -16.52 4.98
N PHE A 224 -1.91 -16.22 4.70
CA PHE A 224 -3.05 -17.02 5.12
C PHE A 224 -3.81 -17.53 3.90
N LEU A 225 -4.27 -18.79 3.96
CA LEU A 225 -5.09 -19.44 2.95
C LEU A 225 -6.43 -19.84 3.57
N ALA A 226 -7.52 -19.46 2.91
CA ALA A 226 -8.84 -19.98 3.23
C ALA A 226 -9.12 -21.17 2.30
N GLU A 227 -9.42 -22.32 2.89
CA GLU A 227 -9.59 -23.59 2.20
C GLU A 227 -11.02 -24.12 2.37
N TYR A 228 -11.53 -24.73 1.30
CA TYR A 228 -12.75 -25.50 1.29
C TYR A 228 -12.44 -26.89 0.73
N GLU A 229 -12.79 -27.95 1.48
CA GLU A 229 -12.49 -29.35 1.13
C GLU A 229 -10.99 -29.58 0.75
N GLY A 230 -10.09 -28.93 1.51
CA GLY A 230 -8.63 -29.00 1.29
C GLY A 230 -8.09 -28.20 0.11
N LYS A 231 -8.95 -27.51 -0.65
CA LYS A 231 -8.55 -26.64 -1.78
C LYS A 231 -8.54 -25.17 -1.34
N PRO A 232 -7.44 -24.44 -1.47
CA PRO A 232 -7.42 -23.01 -1.24
C PRO A 232 -8.30 -22.27 -2.27
N ILE A 233 -9.17 -21.38 -1.78
CA ILE A 233 -10.11 -20.58 -2.58
C ILE A 233 -9.94 -19.07 -2.35
N ALA A 234 -9.22 -18.68 -1.31
CA ALA A 234 -8.81 -17.30 -1.09
C ALA A 234 -7.49 -17.28 -0.29
N GLY A 235 -6.78 -16.17 -0.35
CA GLY A 235 -5.55 -15.99 0.41
C GLY A 235 -5.24 -14.52 0.66
N THR A 236 -4.39 -14.26 1.65
CA THR A 236 -3.94 -12.91 1.96
C THR A 236 -2.54 -12.91 2.55
N ILE A 237 -1.78 -11.86 2.24
CA ILE A 237 -0.51 -11.56 2.90
C ILE A 237 -0.71 -10.32 3.78
N ILE A 238 -0.41 -10.48 5.07
CA ILE A 238 -0.53 -9.46 6.09
C ILE A 238 0.85 -9.12 6.63
N SER A 239 1.09 -7.85 6.91
CA SER A 239 2.32 -7.38 7.54
C SER A 239 2.04 -6.68 8.85
N VAL A 240 2.99 -6.76 9.79
CA VAL A 240 2.94 -6.10 11.10
C VAL A 240 4.26 -5.40 11.39
N LEU A 241 4.20 -4.16 11.86
CA LEU A 241 5.35 -3.43 12.38
C LEU A 241 4.89 -2.44 13.46
N GLY A 242 5.46 -2.53 14.66
CA GLY A 242 5.00 -1.75 15.80
C GLY A 242 3.52 -1.99 16.09
N GLU A 243 2.76 -0.91 16.26
CA GLU A 243 1.32 -0.97 16.55
C GLU A 243 0.43 -1.12 15.28
N TRP A 244 1.04 -1.20 14.09
CA TRP A 244 0.32 -1.22 12.82
C TRP A 244 0.40 -2.58 12.13
N SER A 245 -0.69 -2.94 11.47
CA SER A 245 -0.75 -4.04 10.52
C SER A 245 -1.38 -3.60 9.21
N TRP A 246 -0.99 -4.25 8.11
CA TRP A 246 -1.46 -3.92 6.76
C TRP A 246 -1.92 -5.18 6.02
N TYR A 247 -3.12 -5.12 5.47
CA TYR A 247 -3.61 -6.04 4.46
C TYR A 247 -2.92 -5.73 3.13
N MET A 248 -1.76 -6.37 2.89
CA MET A 248 -0.88 -6.02 1.78
C MET A 248 -1.39 -6.56 0.45
N TYR A 249 -1.75 -7.84 0.40
CA TYR A 249 -2.17 -8.52 -0.81
C TYR A 249 -3.32 -9.45 -0.51
N GLY A 250 -4.31 -9.52 -1.41
CA GLY A 250 -5.48 -10.36 -1.25
C GLY A 250 -5.89 -11.02 -2.55
N ALA A 251 -6.13 -12.32 -2.49
CA ALA A 251 -6.53 -13.16 -3.59
C ALA A 251 -7.87 -13.84 -3.29
N SER A 252 -8.72 -13.95 -4.31
CA SER A 252 -10.02 -14.61 -4.17
C SER A 252 -10.41 -15.27 -5.49
N SER A 253 -10.59 -16.58 -5.48
CA SER A 253 -11.06 -17.31 -6.65
C SER A 253 -12.49 -16.90 -7.03
N ASN A 254 -12.92 -17.26 -8.22
CA ASN A 254 -14.30 -17.07 -8.66
C ASN A 254 -15.24 -18.18 -8.10
N GLU A 255 -14.66 -19.26 -7.60
CA GLU A 255 -15.37 -20.40 -7.05
C GLU A 255 -15.79 -20.14 -5.60
N GLN A 256 -16.92 -20.73 -5.17
CA GLN A 256 -17.37 -20.80 -3.77
C GLN A 256 -17.46 -19.43 -3.02
N ARG A 257 -17.62 -18.32 -3.77
CA ARG A 257 -17.71 -16.97 -3.18
C ARG A 257 -18.90 -16.81 -2.22
N ASN A 258 -19.96 -17.58 -2.44
CA ASN A 258 -21.17 -17.66 -1.59
C ASN A 258 -20.89 -18.27 -0.21
N LEU A 259 -19.76 -18.96 0.00
CA LEU A 259 -19.31 -19.49 1.29
C LEU A 259 -18.63 -18.42 2.16
N MET A 260 -18.44 -17.21 1.63
CA MET A 260 -17.87 -16.04 2.35
C MET A 260 -16.45 -16.23 2.88
N PRO A 261 -15.52 -16.90 2.15
CA PRO A 261 -14.17 -17.21 2.65
C PRO A 261 -13.41 -15.97 3.10
N ASN A 262 -13.52 -14.85 2.38
CA ASN A 262 -12.79 -13.62 2.67
C ASN A 262 -13.21 -12.99 4.01
N HIS A 263 -14.42 -13.22 4.50
CA HIS A 263 -14.84 -12.69 5.80
C HIS A 263 -14.10 -13.39 6.94
N LEU A 264 -14.02 -14.72 6.88
CA LEU A 264 -13.30 -15.51 7.88
C LEU A 264 -11.77 -15.26 7.76
N LEU A 265 -11.25 -15.19 6.52
CA LEU A 265 -9.85 -14.94 6.24
C LEU A 265 -9.40 -13.60 6.86
N GLN A 266 -10.15 -12.51 6.65
CA GLN A 266 -9.84 -11.20 7.24
C GLN A 266 -9.93 -11.24 8.77
N TRP A 267 -10.93 -11.93 9.34
CA TRP A 267 -11.05 -12.07 10.79
C TRP A 267 -9.84 -12.79 11.40
N THR A 268 -9.43 -13.93 10.84
CA THR A 268 -8.24 -14.66 11.28
C THR A 268 -6.96 -13.82 11.14
N SER A 269 -6.87 -13.05 10.08
CA SER A 269 -5.74 -12.12 9.85
C SER A 269 -5.66 -11.03 10.92
N MET A 270 -6.81 -10.46 11.32
CA MET A 270 -6.86 -9.47 12.40
C MET A 270 -6.47 -10.08 13.76
N GLN A 271 -6.93 -11.30 14.05
CA GLN A 271 -6.54 -12.02 15.27
C GLN A 271 -5.03 -12.25 15.33
N TRP A 272 -4.42 -12.70 14.21
CA TRP A 272 -2.97 -12.84 14.13
C TRP A 272 -2.26 -11.50 14.30
N ALA A 273 -2.67 -10.44 13.59
CA ALA A 273 -2.07 -9.12 13.73
C ALA A 273 -2.12 -8.63 15.17
N LYS A 274 -3.27 -8.79 15.84
CA LYS A 274 -3.46 -8.48 17.26
C LYS A 274 -2.54 -9.29 18.16
N SER A 275 -2.34 -10.60 17.90
CA SER A 275 -1.42 -11.45 18.66
C SER A 275 0.04 -11.02 18.52
N LYS A 276 0.39 -10.28 17.45
CA LYS A 276 1.69 -9.64 17.22
C LYS A 276 1.82 -8.25 17.84
N GLY A 277 0.83 -7.78 18.57
CA GLY A 277 0.83 -6.49 19.25
C GLY A 277 0.28 -5.32 18.43
N ALA A 278 -0.23 -5.58 17.23
CA ALA A 278 -0.87 -4.52 16.44
C ALA A 278 -2.14 -4.00 17.12
N LYS A 279 -2.30 -2.68 17.12
CA LYS A 279 -3.50 -1.98 17.57
C LYS A 279 -4.36 -1.52 16.41
N TYR A 280 -3.76 -1.34 15.23
CA TYR A 280 -4.43 -0.86 14.03
C TYR A 280 -4.29 -1.86 12.89
N TYR A 281 -5.40 -2.12 12.19
CA TYR A 281 -5.45 -2.93 10.99
C TYR A 281 -5.81 -2.05 9.81
N ASN A 282 -4.83 -1.82 8.93
CA ASN A 282 -5.00 -1.00 7.74
C ASN A 282 -5.37 -1.89 6.54
N PHE A 283 -6.60 -1.76 6.08
CA PHE A 283 -7.10 -2.45 4.90
C PHE A 283 -6.56 -1.88 3.57
N ARG A 284 -5.75 -0.82 3.63
CA ARG A 284 -5.22 -0.13 2.46
C ARG A 284 -6.31 0.59 1.64
N GLY A 285 -6.02 0.83 0.37
CA GLY A 285 -6.74 1.72 -0.53
C GLY A 285 -8.27 1.56 -0.57
N ILE A 286 -8.94 2.69 -0.57
CA ILE A 286 -10.36 2.88 -0.87
C ILE A 286 -10.49 4.00 -1.90
N PRO A 287 -11.67 4.20 -2.54
CA PRO A 287 -11.87 5.27 -3.51
C PRO A 287 -11.57 6.67 -2.91
N ASP A 288 -11.05 7.57 -3.72
CA ASP A 288 -10.86 8.97 -3.32
C ASP A 288 -12.18 9.67 -3.01
N VAL A 289 -13.23 9.38 -3.78
CA VAL A 289 -14.60 9.81 -3.56
C VAL A 289 -15.43 8.60 -3.16
N LEU A 290 -16.11 8.66 -2.00
CA LEU A 290 -16.88 7.53 -1.46
C LEU A 290 -18.31 7.50 -2.03
N GLU A 291 -18.41 7.36 -3.35
CA GLU A 291 -19.66 7.30 -4.11
C GLU A 291 -19.76 6.02 -4.94
N GLU A 292 -20.99 5.57 -5.17
CA GLU A 292 -21.24 4.40 -5.99
C GLU A 292 -20.80 4.66 -7.45
N GLY A 293 -20.22 3.62 -8.08
CA GLY A 293 -19.68 3.71 -9.45
C GLY A 293 -18.18 4.08 -9.51
N GLN A 294 -17.57 4.49 -8.40
CA GLN A 294 -16.12 4.73 -8.35
C GLN A 294 -15.35 3.42 -8.39
N GLU A 295 -14.13 3.48 -8.96
CA GLU A 295 -13.16 2.39 -8.84
C GLU A 295 -12.95 2.02 -7.36
N LEU A 296 -12.78 0.73 -7.05
CA LEU A 296 -12.68 0.20 -5.69
C LEU A 296 -13.95 0.33 -4.82
N TRP A 297 -15.11 0.78 -5.35
CA TRP A 297 -16.33 0.90 -4.55
C TRP A 297 -16.74 -0.40 -3.86
N GLY A 298 -16.75 -1.52 -4.60
CA GLY A 298 -17.04 -2.85 -4.04
C GLY A 298 -16.07 -3.27 -2.94
N VAL A 299 -14.78 -2.95 -3.13
CA VAL A 299 -13.71 -3.19 -2.15
C VAL A 299 -13.94 -2.34 -0.89
N TYR A 300 -14.30 -1.07 -1.06
CA TYR A 300 -14.65 -0.17 0.05
C TYR A 300 -15.86 -0.70 0.84
N GLN A 301 -16.94 -1.12 0.15
CA GLN A 301 -18.12 -1.69 0.79
C GLN A 301 -17.77 -2.94 1.63
N PHE A 302 -16.86 -3.78 1.14
CA PHE A 302 -16.35 -4.92 1.87
C PHE A 302 -15.56 -4.48 3.11
N LYS A 303 -14.58 -3.59 2.98
CA LYS A 303 -13.73 -3.12 4.08
C LYS A 303 -14.52 -2.44 5.19
N ARG A 304 -15.41 -1.49 4.83
CA ARG A 304 -16.22 -0.74 5.81
C ARG A 304 -17.15 -1.61 6.66
N GLY A 305 -17.49 -2.77 6.16
CA GLY A 305 -18.35 -3.70 6.89
C GLY A 305 -17.70 -4.31 8.14
N PHE A 306 -16.37 -4.30 8.21
CA PHE A 306 -15.62 -4.70 9.42
C PHE A 306 -15.58 -3.60 10.49
N GLY A 307 -16.17 -2.44 10.25
CA GLY A 307 -16.03 -1.26 11.10
C GLY A 307 -14.83 -0.41 10.70
N GLY A 308 -14.44 0.54 11.55
CA GLY A 308 -13.29 1.41 11.28
C GLY A 308 -13.68 2.73 10.61
N TYR A 309 -12.66 3.43 10.11
CA TYR A 309 -12.77 4.79 9.60
C TYR A 309 -11.76 5.05 8.46
N PRO A 310 -12.03 6.03 7.59
CA PRO A 310 -11.09 6.42 6.54
C PRO A 310 -9.96 7.28 7.10
N ILE A 311 -8.75 7.12 6.56
CA ILE A 311 -7.64 8.06 6.73
C ILE A 311 -7.20 8.51 5.34
N ARG A 312 -7.08 9.82 5.14
CA ARG A 312 -6.46 10.39 3.96
C ARG A 312 -5.04 10.80 4.30
N PHE A 313 -4.07 10.07 3.78
CA PHE A 313 -2.66 10.35 4.01
C PHE A 313 -2.17 11.59 3.25
N PHE A 314 -1.07 12.15 3.75
CA PHE A 314 -0.45 13.35 3.18
C PHE A 314 -0.16 13.17 1.68
N PRO A 315 -0.36 14.21 0.86
CA PRO A 315 -0.09 14.12 -0.57
C PRO A 315 1.39 13.95 -0.84
N THR A 316 1.72 13.34 -1.98
CA THR A 316 3.09 13.28 -2.49
C THR A 316 3.69 14.67 -2.56
N GLN A 317 4.91 14.82 -2.06
CA GLN A 317 5.65 16.07 -2.00
C GLN A 317 6.99 15.92 -2.70
N ASP A 318 7.35 16.90 -3.52
CA ASP A 318 8.62 16.95 -4.23
C ASP A 318 9.49 18.10 -3.73
N LEU A 319 10.71 17.79 -3.28
CA LEU A 319 11.77 18.78 -3.03
C LEU A 319 12.70 18.83 -4.24
N ILE A 320 12.67 19.97 -4.93
CA ILE A 320 13.29 20.11 -6.24
C ILE A 320 14.74 20.55 -6.09
N TYR A 321 15.67 19.79 -6.68
CA TYR A 321 17.10 20.12 -6.70
C TYR A 321 17.54 20.71 -8.06
N ASN A 322 16.94 20.24 -9.17
CA ASN A 322 17.17 20.79 -10.51
C ASN A 322 15.83 21.17 -11.16
N PRO A 323 15.46 22.47 -11.18
CA PRO A 323 14.19 22.92 -11.71
C PRO A 323 13.96 22.63 -13.20
N ILE A 324 15.01 22.70 -14.02
CA ILE A 324 14.91 22.48 -15.48
C ILE A 324 14.55 21.02 -15.75
N VAL A 325 15.30 20.10 -15.16
CA VAL A 325 15.05 18.65 -15.30
C VAL A 325 13.69 18.27 -14.71
N TYR A 326 13.31 18.89 -13.58
CA TYR A 326 12.02 18.66 -12.96
C TYR A 326 10.84 19.09 -13.83
N GLN A 327 10.93 20.27 -14.48
CA GLN A 327 9.87 20.72 -15.38
C GLN A 327 9.72 19.81 -16.61
N ALA A 328 10.82 19.38 -17.21
CA ALA A 328 10.81 18.42 -18.31
C ALA A 328 10.15 17.07 -17.87
N TYR A 329 10.55 16.57 -16.70
CA TYR A 329 9.96 15.36 -16.11
C TYR A 329 8.44 15.49 -15.88
N ARG A 330 8.01 16.63 -15.31
CA ARG A 330 6.59 16.90 -15.06
C ARG A 330 5.78 16.95 -16.35
N ALA A 331 6.26 17.67 -17.35
CA ALA A 331 5.58 17.76 -18.64
C ALA A 331 5.39 16.38 -19.30
N LEU A 332 6.42 15.52 -19.19
CA LEU A 332 6.34 14.14 -19.71
C LEU A 332 5.36 13.26 -18.93
N LEU A 333 5.30 13.40 -17.61
CA LEU A 333 4.32 12.69 -16.79
C LEU A 333 2.89 13.14 -17.11
N ASP A 334 2.66 14.44 -17.16
CA ASP A 334 1.35 15.03 -17.48
C ASP A 334 0.87 14.57 -18.88
N PHE A 335 1.79 14.55 -19.86
CA PHE A 335 1.49 14.02 -21.20
C PHE A 335 1.15 12.52 -21.18
N LYS A 336 1.91 11.71 -20.41
CA LYS A 336 1.65 10.28 -20.28
C LYS A 336 0.26 10.05 -19.66
N HIS A 337 -0.06 10.72 -18.55
CA HIS A 337 -1.37 10.60 -17.91
C HIS A 337 -2.52 11.02 -18.83
N TRP A 338 -2.37 12.13 -19.53
CA TRP A 338 -3.36 12.58 -20.52
C TRP A 338 -3.59 11.55 -21.63
N ARG A 339 -2.51 10.92 -22.13
CA ARG A 339 -2.61 9.86 -23.14
C ARG A 339 -3.32 8.63 -22.59
N ASP A 340 -2.94 8.18 -21.40
CA ASP A 340 -3.48 6.98 -20.76
C ASP A 340 -4.97 7.17 -20.43
N GLU A 341 -5.39 8.33 -19.93
CA GLU A 341 -6.81 8.68 -19.74
C GLU A 341 -7.61 8.67 -21.05
N ARG A 342 -7.02 9.17 -22.13
CA ARG A 342 -7.69 9.14 -23.45
C ARG A 342 -7.88 7.71 -23.95
N GLN A 343 -6.89 6.86 -23.79
CA GLN A 343 -6.99 5.45 -24.16
C GLN A 343 -8.07 4.74 -23.34
N PHE A 344 -8.10 4.98 -22.04
CA PHE A 344 -9.11 4.42 -21.14
C PHE A 344 -10.53 4.86 -21.52
N LYS A 345 -10.73 6.17 -21.78
CA LYS A 345 -12.04 6.68 -22.24
C LYS A 345 -12.48 6.09 -23.56
N LYS A 346 -11.56 5.88 -24.51
CA LYS A 346 -11.88 5.22 -25.79
C LYS A 346 -12.31 3.78 -25.58
N ALA A 347 -11.54 2.99 -24.81
CA ALA A 347 -11.86 1.60 -24.50
C ALA A 347 -13.21 1.46 -23.76
N ALA A 348 -13.51 2.37 -22.85
CA ALA A 348 -14.80 2.40 -22.15
C ALA A 348 -15.98 2.68 -23.10
N VAL A 349 -15.82 3.59 -24.07
CA VAL A 349 -16.84 3.90 -25.08
C VAL A 349 -17.04 2.71 -26.04
N GLU A 350 -15.97 2.05 -26.48
CA GLU A 350 -16.04 0.86 -27.33
C GLU A 350 -16.75 -0.29 -26.60
N SER A 351 -16.38 -0.58 -25.36
CA SER A 351 -17.05 -1.59 -24.52
C SER A 351 -18.53 -1.28 -24.25
N ALA A 352 -18.90 0.00 -24.13
CA ALA A 352 -20.29 0.40 -23.98
C ALA A 352 -21.10 0.19 -25.28
N ARG A 353 -20.49 0.44 -26.44
CA ARG A 353 -21.13 0.19 -27.76
C ARG A 353 -21.33 -1.30 -28.03
N GLU A 354 -20.40 -2.16 -27.63
CA GLU A 354 -20.53 -3.61 -27.77
C GLU A 354 -21.62 -4.21 -26.88
N ARG A 355 -22.01 -3.52 -25.81
CA ARG A 355 -23.10 -3.93 -24.90
C ARG A 355 -24.48 -3.40 -25.29
N GLU A 356 -24.59 -2.50 -26.27
CA GLU A 356 -25.89 -2.10 -26.80
C GLU A 356 -26.51 -3.28 -27.56
N PRO A 357 -27.76 -3.67 -27.22
CA PRO A 357 -28.45 -4.75 -27.95
C PRO A 357 -28.65 -4.33 -29.40
N GLN A 358 -28.18 -5.16 -30.34
CA GLN A 358 -28.50 -4.98 -31.76
C GLN A 358 -30.02 -4.85 -31.93
N LYS A 359 -30.49 -3.74 -32.49
CA LYS A 359 -31.90 -3.58 -32.84
C LYS A 359 -32.29 -4.74 -33.77
N PRO A 360 -33.42 -5.44 -33.50
CA PRO A 360 -33.88 -6.48 -34.40
C PRO A 360 -34.11 -5.87 -35.82
N GLU A 361 -33.57 -6.53 -36.83
CA GLU A 361 -33.81 -6.19 -38.23
C GLU A 361 -35.30 -6.20 -38.49
N GLU A 362 -35.82 -5.06 -38.90
CA GLU A 362 -37.22 -4.91 -39.42
C GLU A 362 -37.36 -5.86 -40.64
N LYS A 363 -38.11 -6.92 -40.44
CA LYS A 363 -38.49 -7.79 -41.55
C LYS A 363 -39.37 -7.01 -42.50
N THR A 364 -38.88 -6.74 -43.68
CA THR A 364 -39.64 -6.17 -44.80
C THR A 364 -40.87 -7.05 -45.07
N PRO A 365 -42.09 -6.51 -45.16
CA PRO A 365 -43.26 -7.32 -45.47
C PRO A 365 -43.17 -7.82 -46.92
N VAL A 366 -43.26 -9.13 -47.06
CA VAL A 366 -43.42 -9.79 -48.39
C VAL A 366 -44.83 -9.43 -48.90
N GLN A 367 -44.86 -8.68 -49.99
CA GLN A 367 -46.14 -8.42 -50.72
C GLN A 367 -46.58 -9.72 -51.37
N ALA A 368 -47.85 -10.10 -51.08
CA ALA A 368 -48.58 -11.15 -51.77
C ALA A 368 -49.29 -10.62 -53.03
#